data_5eb7a4526526bb492744fbb43a48e1c8
#
_entry.id   5eb7a4526526bb492744fbb43a48e1c8
#
_cell.length_a   1.000
_cell.length_b   1.000
_cell.length_c   1.000
_cell.angle_alpha   90.00
_cell.angle_beta   90.00
_cell.angle_gamma   90.00
#
_symmetry.space_group_name_H-M   'P 1'
#
loop_
_entity.id
_entity.type
_entity.pdbx_description
1 polymer ?
#
loop_
_entity_poly.entity_id
_entity_poly.type
_entity_poly.pdbx_seq_one_letter_code
_entity_poly.pdbx_strand_id
1 'polypeptide(L)'
;MIIDFHTHFYPDELAPKAMKVMSEASGHTLYGDGTYASLVRFMDEDGVSLAVNLPVATKPEQVVSINRRMVEWNQKQSRVHCFATYHPDFPSVGDMEEELAFLAKHGIRGIKIHPEYQSFYPDDARLVSFYEACA
;
A
#
# COMPACT_ATOMS: atom_id res chain seq x y z
N MET A 1 -20.01 12.87 -3.62
CA MET A 1 -18.65 12.33 -3.83
C MET A 1 -18.44 11.22 -2.82
N ILE A 2 -18.10 10.01 -3.28
CA ILE A 2 -17.77 8.84 -2.44
C ILE A 2 -16.28 8.59 -2.60
N ILE A 3 -15.57 8.39 -1.48
CA ILE A 3 -14.16 8.04 -1.44
C ILE A 3 -14.03 6.72 -0.71
N ASP A 4 -13.50 5.69 -1.38
CA ASP A 4 -13.14 4.43 -0.74
C ASP A 4 -11.68 4.53 -0.24
N PHE A 5 -11.52 4.55 1.08
CA PHE A 5 -10.22 4.78 1.73
C PHE A 5 -9.45 3.50 2.01
N HIS A 6 -9.91 2.32 1.55
CA HIS A 6 -9.22 1.06 1.79
C HIS A 6 -9.40 0.09 0.63
N THR A 7 -8.62 0.29 -0.41
CA THR A 7 -8.61 -0.60 -1.58
C THR A 7 -7.24 -1.22 -1.81
N HIS A 8 -7.23 -2.27 -2.62
CA HIS A 8 -6.02 -2.94 -3.04
C HIS A 8 -6.08 -3.24 -4.54
N PHE A 9 -5.02 -2.95 -5.24
CA PHE A 9 -4.75 -3.52 -6.56
C PHE A 9 -3.27 -3.87 -6.68
N TYR A 10 -2.98 -4.75 -7.60
CA TYR A 10 -1.65 -5.27 -7.87
C TYR A 10 -1.29 -5.07 -9.35
N PRO A 11 0.00 -5.06 -9.71
CA PRO A 11 0.41 -5.21 -11.09
C PRO A 11 -0.23 -6.44 -11.71
N ASP A 12 -0.64 -6.36 -12.98
CA ASP A 12 -1.42 -7.40 -13.64
C ASP A 12 -0.73 -8.78 -13.58
N GLU A 13 0.61 -8.80 -13.67
CA GLU A 13 1.40 -10.03 -13.57
C GLU A 13 1.42 -10.64 -12.15
N LEU A 14 1.16 -9.85 -11.12
CA LEU A 14 1.15 -10.29 -9.72
C LEU A 14 -0.26 -10.53 -9.18
N ALA A 15 -1.26 -9.90 -9.76
CA ALA A 15 -2.63 -9.92 -9.27
C ALA A 15 -3.19 -11.35 -9.06
N PRO A 16 -3.05 -12.31 -9.97
CA PRO A 16 -3.57 -13.66 -9.76
C PRO A 16 -2.97 -14.38 -8.55
N LYS A 17 -1.66 -14.20 -8.32
CA LYS A 17 -0.97 -14.78 -7.17
C LYS A 17 -1.36 -14.10 -5.87
N ALA A 18 -1.46 -12.78 -5.87
CA ALA A 18 -1.85 -12.00 -4.70
C ALA A 18 -3.28 -12.34 -4.27
N MET A 19 -4.23 -12.39 -5.20
CA MET A 19 -5.63 -12.75 -4.94
C MET A 19 -5.75 -14.16 -4.35
N LYS A 20 -5.00 -15.12 -4.88
CA LYS A 20 -4.99 -16.48 -4.34
C LYS A 20 -4.50 -16.50 -2.89
N VAL A 21 -3.36 -15.89 -2.60
CA VAL A 21 -2.79 -15.84 -1.25
C VAL A 21 -3.74 -15.15 -0.27
N MET A 22 -4.36 -14.03 -0.66
CA MET A 22 -5.31 -13.32 0.18
C MET A 22 -6.57 -14.13 0.46
N SER A 23 -7.13 -14.80 -0.55
CA SER A 23 -8.31 -15.67 -0.37
C SER A 23 -8.02 -16.82 0.58
N GLU A 24 -6.86 -17.47 0.42
CA GLU A 24 -6.42 -18.57 1.29
C GLU A 24 -6.19 -18.08 2.75
N ALA A 25 -5.57 -16.92 2.94
CA ALA A 25 -5.27 -16.37 4.25
C ALA A 25 -6.53 -15.88 4.99
N SER A 26 -7.46 -15.24 4.29
CA SER A 26 -8.67 -14.67 4.88
C SER A 26 -9.82 -15.66 5.01
N GLY A 27 -9.82 -16.73 4.25
CA GLY A 27 -10.95 -17.67 4.13
C GLY A 27 -12.18 -17.07 3.44
N HIS A 28 -12.04 -15.90 2.80
CA HIS A 28 -13.14 -15.21 2.13
C HIS A 28 -13.08 -15.36 0.61
N THR A 29 -14.25 -15.33 -0.03
CA THR A 29 -14.34 -15.14 -1.48
C THR A 29 -14.00 -13.70 -1.82
N LEU A 30 -12.97 -13.50 -2.64
CA LEU A 30 -12.61 -12.18 -3.14
C LEU A 30 -13.34 -11.88 -4.45
N TYR A 31 -13.82 -10.64 -4.59
CA TYR A 31 -14.47 -10.16 -5.81
C TYR A 31 -13.45 -9.40 -6.66
N GLY A 32 -13.58 -9.57 -8.00
CA GLY A 32 -12.62 -9.00 -8.94
C GLY A 32 -11.34 -9.82 -9.09
N ASP A 33 -10.45 -9.35 -9.95
CA ASP A 33 -9.19 -10.05 -10.30
C ASP A 33 -7.95 -9.43 -9.65
N GLY A 34 -8.12 -8.38 -8.85
CA GLY A 34 -7.05 -7.67 -8.14
C GLY A 34 -6.27 -6.70 -9.02
N THR A 35 -6.68 -6.42 -10.26
CA THR A 35 -6.05 -5.44 -11.14
C THR A 35 -6.57 -4.02 -10.92
N TYR A 36 -5.79 -3.01 -11.37
CA TYR A 36 -6.25 -1.63 -11.41
C TYR A 36 -7.51 -1.46 -12.27
N ALA A 37 -7.57 -2.12 -13.43
CA ALA A 37 -8.71 -2.07 -14.33
C ALA A 37 -10.00 -2.58 -13.66
N SER A 38 -9.91 -3.69 -12.91
CA SER A 38 -11.03 -4.24 -12.16
C SER A 38 -11.48 -3.29 -11.04
N LEU A 39 -10.56 -2.66 -10.31
CA LEU A 39 -10.89 -1.67 -9.28
C LEU A 39 -11.64 -0.48 -9.88
N VAL A 40 -11.14 0.10 -10.97
CA VAL A 40 -11.78 1.24 -11.63
C VAL A 40 -13.17 0.89 -12.14
N ARG A 41 -13.35 -0.31 -12.70
CA ARG A 41 -14.67 -0.80 -13.13
C ARG A 41 -15.67 -0.84 -11.95
N PHE A 42 -15.30 -1.40 -10.81
CA PHE A 42 -16.17 -1.40 -9.62
C PHE A 42 -16.44 0.02 -9.12
N MET A 43 -15.44 0.89 -9.13
CA MET A 43 -15.65 2.31 -8.78
C MET A 43 -16.71 2.97 -9.67
N ASP A 44 -16.71 2.66 -10.97
CA ASP A 44 -17.69 3.21 -11.92
C ASP A 44 -19.08 2.62 -11.68
N GLU A 45 -19.19 1.31 -11.45
CA GLU A 45 -20.46 0.61 -11.16
C GLU A 45 -21.12 1.13 -9.88
N ASP A 46 -20.33 1.42 -8.83
CA ASP A 46 -20.81 1.81 -7.50
C ASP A 46 -20.79 3.33 -7.25
N GLY A 47 -20.40 4.13 -8.24
CA GLY A 47 -20.35 5.59 -8.14
C GLY A 47 -19.26 6.11 -7.20
N VAL A 48 -18.18 5.34 -6.98
CA VAL A 48 -17.02 5.75 -6.18
C VAL A 48 -16.17 6.72 -7.00
N SER A 49 -15.97 7.92 -6.48
CA SER A 49 -15.27 9.00 -7.18
C SER A 49 -13.75 8.84 -7.11
N LEU A 50 -13.25 8.48 -5.93
CA LEU A 50 -11.82 8.29 -5.62
C LEU A 50 -11.63 7.05 -4.77
N ALA A 51 -10.48 6.41 -4.90
CA ALA A 51 -10.05 5.33 -4.02
C ALA A 51 -8.64 5.56 -3.49
N VAL A 52 -8.31 4.92 -2.37
CA VAL A 52 -6.94 4.90 -1.82
C VAL A 52 -6.42 3.47 -1.84
N ASN A 53 -5.35 3.25 -2.62
CA ASN A 53 -4.66 1.96 -2.65
C ASN A 53 -3.65 1.87 -1.50
N LEU A 54 -3.76 0.83 -0.68
CA LEU A 54 -2.96 0.61 0.52
C LEU A 54 -2.03 -0.62 0.35
N PRO A 55 -0.84 -0.44 -0.22
CA PRO A 55 0.09 -1.56 -0.41
C PRO A 55 0.67 -2.05 0.92
N VAL A 56 1.04 -3.33 0.97
CA VAL A 56 1.69 -3.93 2.14
C VAL A 56 2.98 -4.63 1.72
N ALA A 57 4.10 -4.21 2.30
CA ALA A 57 5.35 -4.96 2.25
C ALA A 57 5.32 -6.05 3.32
N THR A 58 5.26 -7.31 2.93
CA THR A 58 5.30 -8.46 3.87
C THR A 58 6.72 -8.83 4.29
N LYS A 59 7.73 -8.17 3.68
CA LYS A 59 9.16 -8.30 3.98
C LYS A 59 9.84 -6.95 3.81
N PRO A 60 10.87 -6.63 4.62
CA PRO A 60 11.51 -5.31 4.59
C PRO A 60 12.13 -4.97 3.22
N GLU A 61 12.71 -5.94 2.51
CA GLU A 61 13.33 -5.73 1.19
C GLU A 61 12.34 -5.35 0.08
N GLN A 62 11.04 -5.49 0.30
CA GLN A 62 9.99 -5.10 -0.65
C GLN A 62 9.64 -3.61 -0.58
N VAL A 63 9.93 -2.94 0.54
CA VAL A 63 9.48 -1.57 0.83
C VAL A 63 9.82 -0.62 -0.30
N VAL A 64 11.10 -0.49 -0.65
CA VAL A 64 11.56 0.45 -1.66
C VAL A 64 10.93 0.18 -3.03
N SER A 65 10.91 -1.08 -3.46
CA SER A 65 10.39 -1.44 -4.78
C SER A 65 8.88 -1.18 -4.91
N ILE A 66 8.11 -1.48 -3.85
CA ILE A 66 6.68 -1.18 -3.81
C ILE A 66 6.47 0.33 -3.85
N ASN A 67 7.18 1.10 -3.02
CA ASN A 67 7.03 2.54 -2.93
C ASN A 67 7.36 3.26 -4.25
N ARG A 68 8.43 2.87 -4.95
CA ARG A 68 8.74 3.41 -6.29
C ARG A 68 7.58 3.19 -7.26
N ARG A 69 6.99 2.01 -7.24
CA ARG A 69 5.83 1.67 -8.08
C ARG A 69 4.60 2.51 -7.70
N MET A 70 4.34 2.77 -6.42
CA MET A 70 3.22 3.61 -5.99
C MET A 70 3.39 5.07 -6.46
N VAL A 71 4.60 5.59 -6.41
CA VAL A 71 4.92 6.92 -6.98
C VAL A 71 4.63 6.95 -8.48
N GLU A 72 5.09 5.94 -9.23
CA GLU A 72 4.82 5.85 -10.68
C GLU A 72 3.32 5.77 -11.00
N TRP A 73 2.55 5.03 -10.22
CA TRP A 73 1.10 4.94 -10.39
C TRP A 73 0.42 6.30 -10.16
N ASN A 74 0.76 7.01 -9.10
CA ASN A 74 0.22 8.35 -8.84
C ASN A 74 0.52 9.37 -9.95
N GLN A 75 1.62 9.19 -10.68
CA GLN A 75 1.95 10.03 -11.83
C GLN A 75 1.14 9.68 -13.10
N LYS A 76 0.69 8.44 -13.23
CA LYS A 76 0.01 7.94 -14.44
C LYS A 76 -1.50 8.12 -14.42
N GLN A 77 -2.10 8.26 -13.24
CA GLN A 77 -3.55 8.33 -13.08
C GLN A 77 -3.94 9.13 -11.82
N SER A 78 -5.20 9.55 -11.70
CA SER A 78 -5.68 10.44 -10.65
C SER A 78 -6.89 9.93 -9.86
N ARG A 79 -7.47 8.79 -10.24
CA ARG A 79 -8.66 8.25 -9.58
C ARG A 79 -8.36 7.40 -8.36
N VAL A 80 -7.17 6.80 -8.30
CA VAL A 80 -6.73 5.96 -7.18
C VAL A 80 -5.44 6.53 -6.61
N HIS A 81 -5.50 7.09 -5.41
CA HIS A 81 -4.33 7.60 -4.71
C HIS A 81 -3.59 6.45 -4.03
N CYS A 82 -2.39 6.16 -4.50
CA CYS A 82 -1.54 5.14 -3.88
C CYS A 82 -0.79 5.72 -2.69
N PHE A 83 -0.96 5.09 -1.53
CA PHE A 83 -0.09 5.31 -0.38
C PHE A 83 1.20 4.51 -0.53
N ALA A 84 2.17 4.77 0.34
CA ALA A 84 3.37 3.95 0.47
C ALA A 84 3.17 2.84 1.50
N THR A 85 4.18 2.01 1.66
CA THR A 85 4.27 1.01 2.72
C THR A 85 5.56 1.15 3.50
N TYR A 86 5.59 0.63 4.72
CA TYR A 86 6.76 0.51 5.57
C TYR A 86 6.78 -0.86 6.25
N HIS A 87 7.93 -1.29 6.76
CA HIS A 87 8.08 -2.54 7.51
C HIS A 87 8.91 -2.28 8.78
N PRO A 88 8.51 -2.82 9.96
CA PRO A 88 9.23 -2.60 11.22
C PRO A 88 10.70 -3.01 11.20
N ASP A 89 11.05 -3.99 10.39
CA ASP A 89 12.43 -4.47 10.21
C ASP A 89 13.16 -3.82 9.03
N PHE A 90 12.74 -2.62 8.62
CA PHE A 90 13.46 -1.86 7.57
C PHE A 90 14.88 -1.55 8.04
N PRO A 91 15.90 -1.62 7.16
CA PRO A 91 17.29 -1.88 7.57
C PRO A 91 17.90 -0.93 8.60
N SER A 92 17.65 0.38 8.48
CA SER A 92 18.20 1.36 9.42
C SER A 92 17.34 2.62 9.51
N VAL A 93 17.58 3.43 10.54
CA VAL A 93 16.91 4.75 10.68
C VAL A 93 17.31 5.68 9.52
N GLY A 94 18.58 5.69 9.10
CA GLY A 94 19.03 6.51 7.97
C GLY A 94 18.35 6.12 6.66
N ASP A 95 18.25 4.82 6.35
CA ASP A 95 17.53 4.33 5.16
C ASP A 95 16.04 4.68 5.22
N MET A 96 15.44 4.63 6.41
CA MET A 96 14.06 5.05 6.64
C MET A 96 13.85 6.54 6.34
N GLU A 97 14.71 7.40 6.88
CA GLU A 97 14.64 8.85 6.67
C GLU A 97 14.80 9.22 5.18
N GLU A 98 15.74 8.59 4.48
CA GLU A 98 15.92 8.77 3.04
C GLU A 98 14.66 8.33 2.25
N GLU A 99 14.07 7.20 2.61
CA GLU A 99 12.85 6.70 1.96
C GLU A 99 11.67 7.64 2.21
N LEU A 100 11.47 8.11 3.45
CA LEU A 100 10.41 9.06 3.79
C LEU A 100 10.59 10.39 3.05
N ALA A 101 11.81 10.90 2.98
CA ALA A 101 12.12 12.12 2.23
C ALA A 101 11.83 11.95 0.72
N PHE A 102 12.18 10.80 0.14
CA PHE A 102 11.83 10.47 -1.23
C PHE A 102 10.31 10.48 -1.43
N LEU A 103 9.55 9.81 -0.57
CA LEU A 103 8.09 9.72 -0.65
C LEU A 103 7.42 11.10 -0.55
N ALA A 104 7.83 11.90 0.43
CA ALA A 104 7.34 13.26 0.61
C ALA A 104 7.60 14.16 -0.63
N LYS A 105 8.81 14.09 -1.17
CA LYS A 105 9.20 14.81 -2.40
C LYS A 105 8.33 14.43 -3.61
N HIS A 106 7.88 13.18 -3.69
CA HIS A 106 7.05 12.68 -4.79
C HIS A 106 5.53 12.74 -4.48
N GLY A 107 5.13 13.44 -3.43
CA GLY A 107 3.73 13.71 -3.12
C GLY A 107 2.94 12.56 -2.52
N ILE A 108 3.60 11.53 -2.03
CA ILE A 108 2.93 10.49 -1.22
C ILE A 108 2.46 11.12 0.10
N ARG A 109 1.21 10.85 0.47
CA ARG A 109 0.53 11.50 1.61
C ARG A 109 0.15 10.54 2.73
N GLY A 110 0.48 9.27 2.60
CA GLY A 110 0.19 8.29 3.63
C GLY A 110 1.02 7.03 3.46
N ILE A 111 1.17 6.31 4.57
CA ILE A 111 1.92 5.06 4.62
C ILE A 111 1.05 4.00 5.29
N LYS A 112 0.98 2.84 4.67
CA LYS A 112 0.31 1.66 5.19
C LYS A 112 1.32 0.77 5.91
N ILE A 113 0.99 0.41 7.14
CA ILE A 113 1.60 -0.71 7.88
C ILE A 113 0.50 -1.73 8.21
N HIS A 114 0.86 -3.00 8.36
CA HIS A 114 -0.10 -4.07 8.59
C HIS A 114 0.35 -5.00 9.72
N PRO A 115 -0.15 -4.79 10.96
CA PRO A 115 0.28 -5.54 12.14
C PRO A 115 0.28 -7.06 11.95
N GLU A 116 -0.79 -7.63 11.41
CA GLU A 116 -0.95 -9.07 11.21
C GLU A 116 0.10 -9.64 10.22
N TYR A 117 0.23 -9.05 9.03
CA TYR A 117 1.14 -9.56 8.00
C TYR A 117 2.61 -9.27 8.26
N GLN A 118 2.91 -8.29 9.12
CA GLN A 118 4.26 -7.85 9.45
C GLN A 118 4.66 -8.25 10.88
N SER A 119 3.78 -8.97 11.60
CA SER A 119 4.02 -9.55 12.94
C SER A 119 4.53 -8.54 13.97
N PHE A 120 3.77 -7.45 14.18
CA PHE A 120 4.08 -6.42 15.18
C PHE A 120 2.80 -5.90 15.83
N TYR A 121 2.94 -5.18 16.95
CA TYR A 121 1.87 -4.36 17.53
C TYR A 121 2.11 -2.89 17.23
N PRO A 122 1.06 -2.04 17.11
CA PRO A 122 1.22 -0.63 16.80
C PRO A 122 2.10 0.18 17.74
N ASP A 123 2.28 -0.28 18.96
CA ASP A 123 3.16 0.29 20.00
C ASP A 123 4.56 -0.36 20.05
N ASP A 124 4.94 -1.11 19.03
CA ASP A 124 6.26 -1.75 18.96
C ASP A 124 7.37 -0.70 18.94
N ALA A 125 8.36 -0.87 19.82
CA ALA A 125 9.48 0.05 19.98
C ALA A 125 10.28 0.27 18.69
N ARG A 126 10.29 -0.69 17.76
CA ARG A 126 10.93 -0.56 16.43
C ARG A 126 10.30 0.53 15.56
N LEU A 127 9.06 0.92 15.85
CA LEU A 127 8.32 1.91 15.08
C LEU A 127 8.40 3.34 15.64
N VAL A 128 8.98 3.54 16.82
CA VAL A 128 9.03 4.87 17.46
C VAL A 128 9.67 5.90 16.54
N SER A 129 10.89 5.64 16.06
CA SER A 129 11.59 6.55 15.16
C SER A 129 10.84 6.78 13.84
N PHE A 130 10.15 5.74 13.33
CA PHE A 130 9.30 5.88 12.14
C PHE A 130 8.11 6.82 12.39
N TYR A 131 7.43 6.68 13.52
CA TYR A 131 6.32 7.58 13.88
C TYR A 131 6.78 9.03 14.09
N GLU A 132 7.93 9.21 14.75
CA GLU A 132 8.53 10.53 14.94
C GLU A 132 8.90 11.20 13.60
N ALA A 133 9.43 10.43 12.66
CA ALA A 133 9.79 10.93 11.33
C ALA A 133 8.56 11.22 10.44
N CYS A 134 7.39 10.63 10.73
CA CYS A 134 6.14 10.89 10.02
C CYS A 134 5.35 12.10 10.58
N ALA A 135 5.66 12.55 11.80
CA ALA A 135 4.94 13.63 12.49
C ALA A 135 5.39 15.01 12.03
#